data_f65f04b201ecc15459ac6fedd6e0f4fd
#
_entry.id   f65f04b201ecc15459ac6fedd6e0f4fd
#
_cell.length_a   1.000
_cell.length_b   1.000
_cell.length_c   1.000
_cell.angle_alpha   90.00
_cell.angle_beta   90.00
_cell.angle_gamma   90.00
#
_symmetry.space_group_name_H-M   'P 1'
#
loop_
_entity.id
_entity.type
_entity.pdbx_description
1 polymer ?
#
loop_
_entity_poly.entity_id
_entity_poly.type
_entity_poly.pdbx_seq_one_letter_code
_entity_poly.pdbx_strand_id
1 'polypeptide(L)'
;IFLGLGVMPILSALSFYGLSLRIEQYGWSVERCWAFVVWLILSLFAVGYVVGIVRRRDQWTNDLARVNTAMGLVVLAIMLLANSPVLDFRKISLASQLRMVESGETELRAFDFWYTRQHLARPGYLAMEKMKQDIGDTDPELLARIENPARLGPAASVRNDDKMWAKMRYRPEPFEVPADLKPLISAYSGSIAATDPILIRADLNEDGQHEYLLLTLYDDGVGFTQFYYQTDSGWQSGQLYNSAGPYSREGTRDRIENGDIAALEPRFKDIDIGGIVLRPLPKERPPE
;
A
#
# COMPACT_ATOMS: atom_id res chain seq x y z
N ILE A 1 10.72 8.55 -38.20
CA ILE A 1 11.54 9.01 -37.05
C ILE A 1 11.10 10.41 -36.64
N PHE A 2 11.04 11.43 -37.55
CA PHE A 2 10.65 12.81 -37.21
C PHE A 2 9.26 12.93 -36.57
N LEU A 3 8.27 12.20 -37.07
CA LEU A 3 6.91 12.14 -36.47
C LEU A 3 6.95 11.60 -35.03
N GLY A 4 7.71 10.55 -34.80
CA GLY A 4 7.85 9.96 -33.44
C GLY A 4 8.49 10.93 -32.45
N LEU A 5 9.56 11.61 -32.85
CA LEU A 5 10.22 12.61 -31.99
C LEU A 5 9.35 13.86 -31.79
N GLY A 6 8.53 14.25 -32.77
CA GLY A 6 7.60 15.38 -32.68
C GLY A 6 6.43 15.13 -31.72
N VAL A 7 6.04 13.87 -31.50
CA VAL A 7 4.97 13.48 -30.57
C VAL A 7 5.44 13.46 -29.12
N MET A 8 6.75 13.26 -28.85
CA MET A 8 7.29 13.17 -27.49
C MET A 8 6.94 14.34 -26.57
N PRO A 9 7.03 15.63 -26.97
CA PRO A 9 6.64 16.75 -26.13
C PRO A 9 5.15 16.73 -25.74
N ILE A 10 4.29 16.27 -26.65
CA ILE A 10 2.84 16.17 -26.40
C ILE A 10 2.57 15.10 -25.33
N LEU A 11 3.19 13.93 -25.46
CA LEU A 11 3.09 12.87 -24.47
C LEU A 11 3.67 13.31 -23.13
N SER A 12 4.77 14.05 -23.15
CA SER A 12 5.37 14.62 -21.94
C SER A 12 4.43 15.60 -21.25
N ALA A 13 3.77 16.49 -21.98
CA ALA A 13 2.79 17.43 -21.43
C ALA A 13 1.58 16.69 -20.81
N LEU A 14 1.08 15.65 -21.49
CA LEU A 14 -0.01 14.82 -20.97
C LEU A 14 0.38 14.07 -19.69
N SER A 15 1.60 13.52 -19.66
CA SER A 15 2.13 12.84 -18.48
C SER A 15 2.31 13.79 -17.30
N PHE A 16 2.74 15.03 -17.56
CA PHE A 16 2.84 16.09 -16.55
C PHE A 16 1.47 16.45 -15.98
N TYR A 17 0.48 16.61 -16.85
CA TYR A 17 -0.89 16.89 -16.40
C TYR A 17 -1.42 15.80 -15.47
N GLY A 18 -1.25 14.52 -15.83
CA GLY A 18 -1.65 13.41 -14.96
C GLY A 18 -0.88 13.37 -13.64
N LEU A 19 0.41 13.69 -13.65
CA LEU A 19 1.23 13.75 -12.44
C LEU A 19 0.81 14.92 -11.54
N SER A 20 0.57 16.12 -12.11
CA SER A 20 0.17 17.30 -11.36
C SER A 20 -1.18 17.12 -10.67
N LEU A 21 -2.16 16.50 -11.34
CA LEU A 21 -3.43 16.15 -10.72
C LEU A 21 -3.26 15.24 -9.50
N ARG A 22 -2.37 14.25 -9.58
CA ARG A 22 -2.09 13.35 -8.46
C ARG A 22 -1.38 14.05 -7.30
N ILE A 23 -0.49 15.00 -7.60
CA ILE A 23 0.20 15.79 -6.58
C ILE A 23 -0.79 16.75 -5.89
N GLU A 24 -1.68 17.37 -6.65
CA GLU A 24 -2.72 18.26 -6.11
C GLU A 24 -3.70 17.52 -5.19
N GLN A 25 -4.11 16.30 -5.59
CA GLN A 25 -5.08 15.52 -4.83
C GLN A 25 -4.52 14.86 -3.56
N TYR A 26 -3.26 14.44 -3.58
CA TYR A 26 -2.69 13.55 -2.54
C TYR A 26 -1.35 14.06 -1.98
N GLY A 27 -0.93 15.26 -2.35
CA GLY A 27 0.37 15.81 -1.96
C GLY A 27 1.55 15.09 -2.59
N TRP A 28 2.75 15.48 -2.21
CA TRP A 28 4.00 14.84 -2.62
C TRP A 28 4.25 13.56 -1.84
N SER A 29 4.63 12.50 -2.54
CA SER A 29 5.21 11.28 -1.97
C SER A 29 6.60 11.05 -2.56
N VAL A 30 7.39 10.17 -1.97
CA VAL A 30 8.74 9.83 -2.48
C VAL A 30 8.64 9.32 -3.93
N GLU A 31 7.65 8.48 -4.21
CA GLU A 31 7.41 7.91 -5.55
C GLU A 31 7.03 9.00 -6.56
N ARG A 32 6.22 10.00 -6.15
CA ARG A 32 5.85 11.13 -7.03
C ARG A 32 7.03 12.06 -7.27
N CYS A 33 7.92 12.25 -6.29
CA CYS A 33 9.17 12.96 -6.50
C CYS A 33 10.04 12.26 -7.56
N TRP A 34 10.17 10.93 -7.49
CA TRP A 34 10.87 10.15 -8.50
C TRP A 34 10.18 10.22 -9.87
N ALA A 35 8.86 10.09 -9.91
CA ALA A 35 8.09 10.22 -11.15
C ALA A 35 8.29 11.59 -11.79
N PHE A 36 8.34 12.67 -11.00
CA PHE A 36 8.64 14.01 -11.47
C PHE A 36 10.07 14.13 -12.05
N VAL A 37 11.07 13.55 -11.38
CA VAL A 37 12.45 13.54 -11.87
C VAL A 37 12.57 12.81 -13.20
N VAL A 38 11.95 11.63 -13.31
CA VAL A 38 11.93 10.85 -14.57
C VAL A 38 11.22 11.63 -15.66
N TRP A 39 10.06 12.21 -15.37
CA TRP A 39 9.34 13.07 -16.31
C TRP A 39 10.20 14.26 -16.77
N LEU A 40 10.88 14.94 -15.85
CA LEU A 40 11.74 16.08 -16.16
C LEU A 40 12.88 15.69 -17.11
N ILE A 41 13.56 14.59 -16.82
CA ILE A 41 14.65 14.07 -17.68
C ILE A 41 14.11 13.76 -19.07
N LEU A 42 13.00 13.03 -19.19
CA LEU A 42 12.40 12.68 -20.49
C LEU A 42 11.93 13.92 -21.26
N SER A 43 11.39 14.92 -20.57
CA SER A 43 10.97 16.19 -21.15
C SER A 43 12.16 16.98 -21.70
N LEU A 44 13.27 17.03 -20.96
CA LEU A 44 14.50 17.69 -21.41
C LEU A 44 15.09 16.99 -22.65
N PHE A 45 15.07 15.66 -22.70
CA PHE A 45 15.44 14.92 -23.91
C PHE A 45 14.54 15.27 -25.09
N ALA A 46 13.21 15.25 -24.89
CA ALA A 46 12.24 15.56 -25.94
C ALA A 46 12.45 16.96 -26.51
N VAL A 47 12.61 17.96 -25.63
CA VAL A 47 12.90 19.36 -26.04
C VAL A 47 14.25 19.45 -26.78
N GLY A 48 15.29 18.82 -26.24
CA GLY A 48 16.61 18.81 -26.86
C GLY A 48 16.59 18.22 -28.26
N TYR A 49 15.87 17.13 -28.47
CA TYR A 49 15.76 16.51 -29.81
C TYR A 49 14.95 17.37 -30.78
N VAL A 50 13.83 17.95 -30.32
CA VAL A 50 13.04 18.86 -31.20
C VAL A 50 13.88 20.08 -31.60
N VAL A 51 14.59 20.70 -30.65
CA VAL A 51 15.46 21.83 -30.94
C VAL A 51 16.58 21.45 -31.92
N GLY A 52 17.21 20.28 -31.75
CA GLY A 52 18.23 19.76 -32.67
C GLY A 52 17.70 19.58 -34.10
N ILE A 53 16.49 19.02 -34.23
CA ILE A 53 15.86 18.81 -35.55
C ILE A 53 15.49 20.12 -36.23
N VAL A 54 14.91 21.07 -35.49
CA VAL A 54 14.44 22.35 -36.04
C VAL A 54 15.64 23.23 -36.47
N ARG A 55 16.71 23.20 -35.68
CA ARG A 55 17.87 24.13 -35.89
C ARG A 55 18.77 23.73 -37.03
N ARG A 56 18.95 22.41 -37.30
CA ARG A 56 19.88 21.92 -38.32
C ARG A 56 19.34 20.68 -39.04
N ARG A 57 18.48 20.91 -39.99
CA ARG A 57 17.78 19.87 -40.75
C ARG A 57 18.73 18.85 -41.45
N ASP A 58 19.92 19.28 -41.88
CA ASP A 58 20.84 18.43 -42.62
C ASP A 58 21.90 17.72 -41.75
N GLN A 59 22.08 18.13 -40.49
CA GLN A 59 23.06 17.57 -39.55
C GLN A 59 22.43 17.13 -38.22
N TRP A 60 21.14 16.79 -38.22
CA TRP A 60 20.37 16.46 -37.05
C TRP A 60 20.96 15.30 -36.23
N THR A 61 21.65 14.32 -36.85
CA THR A 61 22.31 13.21 -36.16
C THR A 61 23.47 13.66 -35.28
N ASN A 62 24.25 14.64 -35.69
CA ASN A 62 25.34 15.20 -34.90
C ASN A 62 24.80 16.01 -33.70
N ASP A 63 23.69 16.71 -33.89
CA ASP A 63 23.06 17.46 -32.81
C ASP A 63 22.37 16.50 -31.80
N LEU A 64 21.80 15.39 -32.24
CA LEU A 64 21.33 14.33 -31.32
C LEU A 64 22.47 13.78 -30.47
N ALA A 65 23.64 13.51 -31.06
CA ALA A 65 24.80 13.02 -30.29
C ALA A 65 25.23 14.03 -29.21
N ARG A 66 25.23 15.33 -29.53
CA ARG A 66 25.53 16.41 -28.57
C ARG A 66 24.47 16.48 -27.45
N VAL A 67 23.18 16.39 -27.82
CA VAL A 67 22.08 16.36 -26.84
C VAL A 67 22.25 15.16 -25.91
N ASN A 68 22.53 13.96 -26.43
CA ASN A 68 22.75 12.78 -25.62
C ASN A 68 23.92 12.94 -24.64
N THR A 69 25.04 13.51 -25.08
CA THR A 69 26.19 13.76 -24.19
C THR A 69 25.85 14.78 -23.11
N ALA A 70 25.21 15.88 -23.46
CA ALA A 70 24.77 16.90 -22.50
C ALA A 70 23.77 16.33 -21.49
N MET A 71 22.80 15.57 -21.98
CA MET A 71 21.79 14.92 -21.11
C MET A 71 22.39 13.85 -20.22
N GLY A 72 23.44 13.14 -20.65
CA GLY A 72 24.20 12.23 -19.79
C GLY A 72 24.76 12.94 -18.56
N LEU A 73 25.32 14.14 -18.75
CA LEU A 73 25.81 14.98 -17.64
C LEU A 73 24.66 15.48 -16.75
N VAL A 74 23.54 15.88 -17.36
CA VAL A 74 22.34 16.30 -16.60
C VAL A 74 21.80 15.15 -15.74
N VAL A 75 21.68 13.95 -16.31
CA VAL A 75 21.25 12.75 -15.56
C VAL A 75 22.20 12.47 -14.40
N LEU A 76 23.52 12.51 -14.64
CA LEU A 76 24.51 12.33 -13.59
C LEU A 76 24.34 13.36 -12.47
N ALA A 77 24.19 14.65 -12.83
CA ALA A 77 23.98 15.72 -11.86
C ALA A 77 22.71 15.52 -11.05
N ILE A 78 21.60 15.15 -11.68
CA ILE A 78 20.32 14.85 -11.01
C ILE A 78 20.47 13.66 -10.06
N MET A 79 21.16 12.58 -10.48
CA MET A 79 21.40 11.42 -9.64
C MET A 79 22.27 11.77 -8.42
N LEU A 80 23.29 12.59 -8.58
CA LEU A 80 24.09 13.07 -7.46
C LEU A 80 23.27 13.94 -6.50
N LEU A 81 22.42 14.83 -7.03
CA LEU A 81 21.53 15.67 -6.21
C LEU A 81 20.50 14.84 -5.45
N ALA A 82 19.85 13.87 -6.12
CA ALA A 82 18.83 13.01 -5.51
C ALA A 82 19.40 12.10 -4.39
N ASN A 83 20.69 11.79 -4.47
CA ASN A 83 21.39 11.03 -3.42
C ASN A 83 22.13 11.93 -2.41
N SER A 84 21.98 13.25 -2.51
CA SER A 84 22.56 14.20 -1.58
C SER A 84 21.55 14.64 -0.52
N PRO A 85 22.00 15.16 0.63
CA PRO A 85 21.10 15.74 1.64
C PRO A 85 20.37 17.00 1.16
N VAL A 86 20.76 17.57 0.02
CA VAL A 86 20.17 18.80 -0.57
C VAL A 86 18.77 18.49 -1.14
N LEU A 87 18.62 17.37 -1.85
CA LEU A 87 17.35 16.96 -2.46
C LEU A 87 16.82 15.71 -1.76
N ASP A 88 16.36 15.89 -0.52
CA ASP A 88 15.80 14.80 0.28
C ASP A 88 14.29 14.67 0.04
N PHE A 89 13.91 13.73 -0.82
CA PHE A 89 12.50 13.46 -1.17
C PHE A 89 11.64 13.05 0.04
N ARG A 90 12.26 12.48 1.08
CA ARG A 90 11.56 12.11 2.31
C ARG A 90 11.12 13.35 3.07
N LYS A 91 11.98 14.38 3.14
CA LYS A 91 11.63 15.67 3.74
C LYS A 91 10.56 16.42 2.93
N ILE A 92 10.66 16.39 1.60
CA ILE A 92 9.67 17.01 0.71
C ILE A 92 8.31 16.34 0.91
N SER A 93 8.28 15.02 0.90
CA SER A 93 7.06 14.23 1.13
C SER A 93 6.46 14.55 2.50
N LEU A 94 7.24 14.48 3.56
CA LEU A 94 6.78 14.78 4.92
C LEU A 94 6.21 16.20 5.03
N ALA A 95 6.94 17.20 4.54
CA ALA A 95 6.49 18.59 4.59
C ALA A 95 5.19 18.82 3.81
N SER A 96 5.00 18.13 2.69
CA SER A 96 3.77 18.17 1.92
C SER A 96 2.59 17.56 2.68
N GLN A 97 2.78 16.38 3.28
CA GLN A 97 1.73 15.71 4.04
C GLN A 97 1.34 16.51 5.31
N LEU A 98 2.31 17.05 6.02
CA LEU A 98 2.06 17.92 7.19
C LEU A 98 1.29 19.18 6.81
N ARG A 99 1.65 19.82 5.67
CA ARG A 99 0.93 21.00 5.18
C ARG A 99 -0.54 20.71 4.90
N MET A 100 -0.87 19.54 4.34
CA MET A 100 -2.26 19.14 4.11
C MET A 100 -3.04 18.97 5.41
N VAL A 101 -2.38 18.53 6.49
CA VAL A 101 -3.00 18.49 7.82
C VAL A 101 -3.15 19.90 8.41
N GLU A 102 -2.13 20.72 8.30
CA GLU A 102 -2.16 22.12 8.81
C GLU A 102 -3.19 22.99 8.07
N SER A 103 -3.39 22.76 6.76
CA SER A 103 -4.41 23.47 5.97
C SER A 103 -5.83 22.97 6.22
N GLY A 104 -6.00 21.85 6.92
CA GLY A 104 -7.30 21.22 7.13
C GLY A 104 -7.84 20.43 5.93
N GLU A 105 -7.04 20.26 4.87
CA GLU A 105 -7.40 19.41 3.72
C GLU A 105 -7.44 17.93 4.09
N THR A 106 -6.67 17.56 5.11
CA THR A 106 -6.62 16.20 5.65
C THR A 106 -6.72 16.27 7.17
N GLU A 107 -7.63 15.51 7.75
CA GLU A 107 -7.69 15.39 9.21
C GLU A 107 -6.45 14.65 9.73
N LEU A 108 -5.96 15.02 10.93
CA LEU A 108 -4.82 14.35 11.55
C LEU A 108 -5.08 12.84 11.77
N ARG A 109 -6.33 12.47 12.02
CA ARG A 109 -6.76 11.06 12.12
C ARG A 109 -6.65 10.30 10.80
N ALA A 110 -6.71 11.00 9.66
CA ALA A 110 -6.54 10.44 8.31
C ALA A 110 -5.08 10.48 7.81
N PHE A 111 -4.16 10.97 8.64
CA PHE A 111 -2.73 11.01 8.30
C PHE A 111 -2.13 9.60 8.21
N ASP A 112 -1.31 9.37 7.19
CA ASP A 112 -0.71 8.06 6.93
C ASP A 112 0.56 7.85 7.78
N PHE A 113 0.36 7.46 9.05
CA PHE A 113 1.44 7.15 9.99
C PHE A 113 2.26 5.94 9.54
N TRP A 114 1.64 4.97 8.85
CA TRP A 114 2.33 3.80 8.35
C TRP A 114 3.33 4.16 7.26
N TYR A 115 2.88 4.92 6.24
CA TYR A 115 3.76 5.43 5.18
C TYR A 115 4.90 6.27 5.77
N THR A 116 4.56 7.16 6.69
CA THR A 116 5.54 8.04 7.36
C THR A 116 6.62 7.24 8.08
N ARG A 117 6.25 6.17 8.77
CA ARG A 117 7.20 5.29 9.47
C ARG A 117 8.04 4.43 8.53
N GLN A 118 7.42 3.84 7.51
CA GLN A 118 8.06 2.85 6.64
C GLN A 118 8.90 3.50 5.52
N HIS A 119 8.43 4.59 4.95
CA HIS A 119 9.03 5.19 3.75
C HIS A 119 9.85 6.45 4.01
N LEU A 120 9.59 7.18 5.11
CA LEU A 120 10.25 8.46 5.36
C LEU A 120 11.44 8.37 6.31
N ALA A 121 11.78 7.18 6.80
CA ALA A 121 12.95 6.91 7.64
C ALA A 121 13.11 7.93 8.80
N ARG A 122 14.31 8.49 9.00
CA ARG A 122 14.59 9.42 10.10
C ARG A 122 13.69 10.66 10.13
N PRO A 123 13.43 11.39 9.03
CA PRO A 123 12.47 12.51 9.05
C PRO A 123 11.08 12.10 9.53
N GLY A 124 10.56 10.98 9.06
CA GLY A 124 9.27 10.45 9.48
C GLY A 124 9.23 10.07 10.96
N TYR A 125 10.27 9.38 11.44
CA TYR A 125 10.39 9.02 12.85
C TYR A 125 10.36 10.27 13.77
N LEU A 126 11.17 11.27 13.45
CA LEU A 126 11.23 12.49 14.25
C LEU A 126 9.91 13.27 14.26
N ALA A 127 9.20 13.29 13.12
CA ALA A 127 7.89 13.93 13.05
C ALA A 127 6.85 13.19 13.92
N MET A 128 6.85 11.86 13.90
CA MET A 128 5.96 11.05 14.72
C MET A 128 6.23 11.22 16.21
N GLU A 129 7.51 11.26 16.62
CA GLU A 129 7.86 11.53 18.02
C GLU A 129 7.40 12.91 18.48
N LYS A 130 7.53 13.93 17.61
CA LYS A 130 7.00 15.26 17.91
C LYS A 130 5.47 15.24 18.03
N MET A 131 4.77 14.57 17.12
CA MET A 131 3.30 14.44 17.19
C MET A 131 2.85 13.74 18.48
N LYS A 132 3.57 12.71 18.94
CA LYS A 132 3.30 12.05 20.23
C LYS A 132 3.40 13.01 21.39
N GLN A 133 4.44 13.85 21.41
CA GLN A 133 4.63 14.86 22.45
C GLN A 133 3.53 15.93 22.43
N ASP A 134 3.13 16.37 21.23
CA ASP A 134 2.11 17.41 21.05
C ASP A 134 0.71 16.92 21.43
N ILE A 135 0.40 15.64 21.19
CA ILE A 135 -0.90 15.02 21.52
C ILE A 135 -0.97 14.67 23.02
N GLY A 136 0.14 14.19 23.61
CA GLY A 136 0.18 13.74 25.00
C GLY A 136 -0.95 12.74 25.31
N ASP A 137 -1.61 12.88 26.45
CA ASP A 137 -2.72 12.01 26.86
C ASP A 137 -4.10 12.49 26.37
N THR A 138 -4.14 13.49 25.47
CA THR A 138 -5.41 14.13 25.07
C THR A 138 -6.24 13.25 24.14
N ASP A 139 -5.60 12.45 23.28
CA ASP A 139 -6.27 11.52 22.35
C ASP A 139 -5.57 10.14 22.35
N PRO A 140 -5.98 9.23 23.28
CA PRO A 140 -5.36 7.91 23.39
C PRO A 140 -5.49 7.05 22.14
N GLU A 141 -6.55 7.22 21.35
CA GLU A 141 -6.75 6.48 20.10
C GLU A 141 -5.72 6.91 19.05
N LEU A 142 -5.52 8.21 18.89
CA LEU A 142 -4.54 8.76 17.96
C LEU A 142 -3.12 8.39 18.40
N LEU A 143 -2.85 8.41 19.70
CA LEU A 143 -1.56 7.99 20.26
C LEU A 143 -1.28 6.51 19.91
N ALA A 144 -2.25 5.62 20.09
CA ALA A 144 -2.13 4.21 19.74
C ALA A 144 -1.84 4.00 18.24
N ARG A 145 -2.42 4.83 17.36
CA ARG A 145 -2.15 4.81 15.90
C ARG A 145 -0.73 5.23 15.58
N ILE A 146 -0.20 6.23 16.25
CA ILE A 146 1.19 6.69 16.08
C ILE A 146 2.17 5.63 16.59
N GLU A 147 1.87 4.97 17.71
CA GLU A 147 2.75 3.96 18.31
C GLU A 147 2.80 2.67 17.51
N ASN A 148 1.66 2.23 17.00
CA ASN A 148 1.51 0.98 16.25
C ASN A 148 0.91 1.20 14.86
N PRO A 149 1.54 1.97 13.97
CA PRO A 149 0.98 2.27 12.66
C PRO A 149 0.83 1.03 11.77
N ALA A 150 1.64 0.00 11.97
CA ALA A 150 1.54 -1.27 11.25
C ALA A 150 0.31 -2.10 11.67
N ARG A 151 -0.16 -1.94 12.90
CA ARG A 151 -1.33 -2.67 13.43
C ARG A 151 -2.64 -2.12 12.88
N LEU A 152 -2.69 -0.85 12.56
CA LEU A 152 -3.90 -0.15 12.13
C LEU A 152 -3.92 0.19 10.63
N GLY A 153 -2.87 -0.20 9.88
CA GLY A 153 -2.76 0.00 8.43
C GLY A 153 -2.69 1.46 7.97
N PRO A 154 -2.55 1.70 6.67
CA PRO A 154 -2.56 3.04 6.12
C PRO A 154 -3.94 3.69 6.30
N ALA A 155 -3.94 4.96 6.70
CA ALA A 155 -5.16 5.77 6.89
C ALA A 155 -5.96 6.04 5.59
N ALA A 156 -5.64 5.35 4.52
CA ALA A 156 -6.24 5.51 3.19
C ALA A 156 -7.74 5.20 3.15
N SER A 157 -8.43 5.06 4.29
CA SER A 157 -9.65 4.31 4.19
C SER A 157 -10.92 4.88 4.79
N VAL A 158 -10.93 6.00 5.46
CA VAL A 158 -12.23 6.56 5.91
C VAL A 158 -13.21 6.69 4.72
N ARG A 159 -12.68 6.89 3.54
CA ARG A 159 -13.47 7.01 2.29
C ARG A 159 -13.88 5.66 1.68
N ASN A 160 -13.24 4.57 2.06
CA ASN A 160 -13.50 3.23 1.53
C ASN A 160 -14.18 2.30 2.55
N ASP A 161 -14.17 2.65 3.82
CA ASP A 161 -14.80 1.87 4.89
C ASP A 161 -16.28 1.63 4.63
N ASP A 162 -17.05 2.69 4.39
CA ASP A 162 -18.48 2.57 4.09
C ASP A 162 -18.74 1.69 2.88
N LYS A 163 -17.91 1.82 1.83
CA LYS A 163 -18.03 1.00 0.62
C LYS A 163 -17.67 -0.46 0.88
N MET A 164 -16.65 -0.70 1.68
CA MET A 164 -16.23 -2.05 2.07
C MET A 164 -17.32 -2.71 2.92
N TRP A 165 -17.78 -2.04 3.98
CA TRP A 165 -18.80 -2.58 4.87
C TRP A 165 -20.14 -2.79 4.16
N ALA A 166 -20.51 -1.92 3.21
CA ALA A 166 -21.71 -2.08 2.40
C ALA A 166 -21.67 -3.30 1.47
N LYS A 167 -20.47 -3.75 1.05
CA LYS A 167 -20.26 -4.94 0.22
C LYS A 167 -19.92 -6.18 1.03
N MET A 168 -19.63 -6.03 2.32
CA MET A 168 -19.21 -7.14 3.17
C MET A 168 -20.27 -8.23 3.22
N ARG A 169 -19.88 -9.45 2.86
CA ARG A 169 -20.71 -10.64 3.01
C ARG A 169 -20.30 -11.37 4.28
N TYR A 170 -21.24 -12.06 4.91
CA TYR A 170 -21.05 -12.70 6.19
C TYR A 170 -21.34 -14.20 6.09
N ARG A 171 -20.59 -15.03 6.83
CA ARG A 171 -20.83 -16.46 6.95
C ARG A 171 -20.65 -16.90 8.41
N PRO A 172 -21.51 -17.78 8.95
CA PRO A 172 -22.63 -18.48 8.27
C PRO A 172 -23.82 -17.59 7.87
N GLU A 173 -24.17 -16.57 8.63
CA GLU A 173 -25.25 -15.60 8.38
C GLU A 173 -24.82 -14.22 8.89
N PRO A 174 -25.52 -13.15 8.55
CA PRO A 174 -25.19 -11.85 9.09
C PRO A 174 -25.09 -11.90 10.61
N PHE A 175 -23.96 -11.42 11.13
CA PHE A 175 -23.68 -11.32 12.56
C PHE A 175 -23.12 -9.94 12.88
N GLU A 176 -23.25 -9.56 14.14
CA GLU A 176 -22.66 -8.31 14.61
C GLU A 176 -21.16 -8.48 14.83
N VAL A 177 -20.37 -7.61 14.18
CA VAL A 177 -18.91 -7.58 14.35
C VAL A 177 -18.59 -6.78 15.62
N PRO A 178 -17.74 -7.29 16.52
CA PRO A 178 -17.30 -6.57 17.71
C PRO A 178 -16.81 -5.17 17.39
N ALA A 179 -17.24 -4.18 18.18
CA ALA A 179 -16.93 -2.78 17.92
C ALA A 179 -15.42 -2.47 17.93
N ASP A 180 -14.68 -3.18 18.77
CA ASP A 180 -13.23 -3.12 18.92
C ASP A 180 -12.46 -3.86 17.83
N LEU A 181 -13.12 -4.80 17.09
CA LEU A 181 -12.55 -5.48 15.93
C LEU A 181 -12.74 -4.69 14.62
N LYS A 182 -13.81 -3.89 14.50
CA LYS A 182 -14.11 -3.12 13.29
C LYS A 182 -12.94 -2.26 12.80
N PRO A 183 -12.22 -1.50 13.64
CA PRO A 183 -11.07 -0.69 13.20
C PRO A 183 -9.94 -1.52 12.60
N LEU A 184 -9.70 -2.74 13.10
CA LEU A 184 -8.67 -3.65 12.60
C LEU A 184 -9.00 -4.18 11.21
N ILE A 185 -10.28 -4.50 10.97
CA ILE A 185 -10.76 -4.91 9.64
C ILE A 185 -10.72 -3.72 8.68
N SER A 186 -11.17 -2.54 9.12
CA SER A 186 -11.19 -1.30 8.33
C SER A 186 -9.79 -0.84 7.91
N ALA A 187 -8.74 -1.22 8.63
CA ALA A 187 -7.36 -0.93 8.25
C ALA A 187 -7.00 -1.46 6.85
N TYR A 188 -7.70 -2.46 6.36
CA TYR A 188 -7.49 -3.05 5.03
C TYR A 188 -8.49 -2.56 3.97
N SER A 189 -9.40 -1.65 4.30
CA SER A 189 -10.45 -1.19 3.39
C SER A 189 -9.92 -0.63 2.07
N GLY A 190 -8.77 0.03 2.08
CA GLY A 190 -8.10 0.52 0.87
C GLY A 190 -7.72 -0.59 -0.11
N SER A 191 -7.36 -1.77 0.40
CA SER A 191 -6.92 -2.91 -0.41
C SER A 191 -8.10 -3.77 -0.91
N ILE A 192 -9.21 -3.80 -0.16
CA ILE A 192 -10.30 -4.75 -0.39
C ILE A 192 -11.62 -4.13 -0.82
N ALA A 193 -11.80 -2.80 -0.72
CA ALA A 193 -13.06 -2.12 -1.08
C ALA A 193 -13.46 -2.26 -2.56
N ALA A 194 -12.50 -2.54 -3.44
CA ALA A 194 -12.73 -2.77 -4.86
C ALA A 194 -13.02 -4.25 -5.21
N THR A 195 -12.92 -5.15 -4.22
CA THR A 195 -13.13 -6.60 -4.37
C THR A 195 -14.45 -7.04 -3.76
N ASP A 196 -14.71 -8.34 -3.71
CA ASP A 196 -15.85 -8.95 -3.02
C ASP A 196 -15.37 -9.48 -1.64
N PRO A 197 -15.41 -8.66 -0.56
CA PRO A 197 -14.99 -9.10 0.75
C PRO A 197 -16.03 -10.01 1.40
N ILE A 198 -15.54 -11.05 2.07
CA ILE A 198 -16.34 -11.93 2.91
C ILE A 198 -15.71 -12.06 4.29
N LEU A 199 -16.51 -11.92 5.32
CA LEU A 199 -16.12 -12.12 6.70
C LEU A 199 -16.78 -13.40 7.21
N ILE A 200 -15.94 -14.32 7.67
CA ILE A 200 -16.34 -15.62 8.17
C ILE A 200 -16.10 -15.65 9.67
N ARG A 201 -17.09 -16.09 10.43
CA ARG A 201 -17.00 -16.30 11.88
C ARG A 201 -16.96 -17.80 12.17
N ALA A 202 -15.95 -18.24 12.87
CA ALA A 202 -15.79 -19.64 13.26
C ALA A 202 -15.07 -19.74 14.61
N ASP A 203 -15.35 -20.75 15.38
CA ASP A 203 -14.55 -21.17 16.53
C ASP A 203 -13.53 -22.19 16.03
N LEU A 204 -12.29 -21.74 15.84
CA LEU A 204 -11.24 -22.55 15.20
C LEU A 204 -10.38 -23.33 16.19
N ASN A 205 -10.43 -22.97 17.47
CA ASN A 205 -9.66 -23.57 18.54
C ASN A 205 -10.53 -24.28 19.57
N GLU A 206 -11.87 -24.28 19.37
CA GLU A 206 -12.87 -24.92 20.22
C GLU A 206 -12.87 -24.40 21.67
N ASP A 207 -12.53 -23.12 21.87
CA ASP A 207 -12.52 -22.47 23.18
C ASP A 207 -13.86 -21.78 23.51
N GLY A 208 -14.81 -21.81 22.61
CA GLY A 208 -16.14 -21.19 22.74
C GLY A 208 -16.12 -19.68 22.37
N GLN A 209 -14.99 -19.12 22.03
CA GLN A 209 -14.88 -17.80 21.45
C GLN A 209 -14.81 -17.90 19.91
N HIS A 210 -15.10 -16.80 19.22
CA HIS A 210 -15.11 -16.85 17.77
C HIS A 210 -13.93 -16.07 17.20
N GLU A 211 -13.23 -16.71 16.27
CA GLU A 211 -12.28 -16.08 15.37
C GLU A 211 -12.98 -15.56 14.12
N TYR A 212 -12.31 -14.62 13.45
CA TYR A 212 -12.82 -13.99 12.24
C TYR A 212 -11.81 -14.10 11.12
N LEU A 213 -12.28 -14.54 9.96
CA LEU A 213 -11.50 -14.72 8.74
C LEU A 213 -11.99 -13.71 7.70
N LEU A 214 -11.15 -12.77 7.30
CA LEU A 214 -11.44 -11.83 6.23
C LEU A 214 -10.80 -12.33 4.95
N LEU A 215 -11.61 -12.60 3.94
CA LEU A 215 -11.19 -13.07 2.62
C LEU A 215 -11.69 -12.10 1.55
N THR A 216 -10.97 -12.03 0.44
CA THR A 216 -11.48 -11.43 -0.80
C THR A 216 -11.67 -12.53 -1.84
N LEU A 217 -12.81 -12.52 -2.51
CA LEU A 217 -13.13 -13.51 -3.53
C LEU A 217 -12.90 -12.91 -4.91
N TYR A 218 -12.27 -13.71 -5.76
CA TYR A 218 -12.15 -13.51 -7.20
C TYR A 218 -12.89 -14.63 -7.93
N ASP A 219 -13.07 -14.49 -9.23
CA ASP A 219 -13.80 -15.49 -10.02
C ASP A 219 -13.10 -16.86 -9.97
N ASP A 220 -11.80 -16.89 -9.83
CA ASP A 220 -10.95 -18.07 -9.85
C ASP A 220 -10.37 -18.47 -8.48
N GLY A 221 -10.73 -17.78 -7.39
CA GLY A 221 -10.19 -18.16 -6.08
C GLY A 221 -10.28 -17.11 -4.98
N VAL A 222 -9.39 -17.25 -4.01
CA VAL A 222 -9.28 -16.39 -2.84
C VAL A 222 -8.04 -15.51 -2.98
N GLY A 223 -8.22 -14.21 -2.79
CA GLY A 223 -7.13 -13.24 -2.82
C GLY A 223 -6.59 -12.91 -1.44
N PHE A 224 -6.89 -11.69 -0.98
CA PHE A 224 -6.45 -11.24 0.34
C PHE A 224 -7.04 -12.10 1.45
N THR A 225 -6.21 -12.47 2.44
CA THR A 225 -6.62 -13.29 3.58
C THR A 225 -6.07 -12.71 4.88
N GLN A 226 -6.93 -12.52 5.86
CA GLN A 226 -6.58 -12.13 7.22
C GLN A 226 -7.37 -12.94 8.23
N PHE A 227 -6.75 -13.15 9.36
CA PHE A 227 -7.28 -13.90 10.48
C PHE A 227 -7.22 -13.04 11.73
N TYR A 228 -8.29 -12.98 12.50
CA TYR A 228 -8.39 -12.21 13.73
C TYR A 228 -8.81 -13.13 14.88
N TYR A 229 -8.12 -13.01 15.99
CA TYR A 229 -8.37 -13.77 17.22
C TYR A 229 -8.20 -12.89 18.44
N GLN A 230 -8.89 -13.24 19.52
CA GLN A 230 -8.86 -12.48 20.76
C GLN A 230 -7.81 -13.05 21.72
N THR A 231 -7.10 -12.17 22.43
CA THR A 231 -6.14 -12.50 23.49
C THR A 231 -6.44 -11.64 24.71
N ASP A 232 -5.79 -11.90 25.85
CA ASP A 232 -5.89 -11.06 27.05
C ASP A 232 -5.53 -9.58 26.79
N SER A 233 -4.72 -9.30 25.78
CA SER A 233 -4.33 -7.95 25.36
C SER A 233 -5.24 -7.35 24.28
N GLY A 234 -6.36 -7.99 23.93
CA GLY A 234 -7.32 -7.59 22.91
C GLY A 234 -7.13 -8.33 21.57
N TRP A 235 -7.79 -7.81 20.53
CA TRP A 235 -7.75 -8.42 19.19
C TRP A 235 -6.37 -8.40 18.57
N GLN A 236 -5.96 -9.54 18.02
CA GLN A 236 -4.74 -9.73 17.25
C GLN A 236 -5.09 -10.12 15.81
N SER A 237 -4.15 -9.90 14.87
CA SER A 237 -4.31 -10.33 13.49
C SER A 237 -3.15 -11.18 13.02
N GLY A 238 -3.42 -12.13 12.14
CA GLY A 238 -2.45 -12.97 11.47
C GLY A 238 -2.84 -13.16 10.00
N GLN A 239 -1.95 -13.77 9.23
CA GLN A 239 -2.22 -14.12 7.85
C GLN A 239 -2.55 -15.60 7.73
N LEU A 240 -3.45 -15.93 6.80
CA LEU A 240 -3.71 -17.30 6.41
C LEU A 240 -2.74 -17.69 5.27
N TYR A 241 -2.09 -18.82 5.43
CA TYR A 241 -1.17 -19.35 4.41
C TYR A 241 -1.80 -20.55 3.71
N ASN A 242 -1.76 -20.55 2.39
CA ASN A 242 -2.13 -21.72 1.62
C ASN A 242 -0.96 -22.72 1.59
N SER A 243 -1.07 -23.84 2.28
CA SER A 243 -0.06 -24.88 2.30
C SER A 243 -0.06 -25.78 1.05
N ALA A 244 -1.09 -25.67 0.20
CA ALA A 244 -1.36 -26.62 -0.89
C ALA A 244 -1.14 -26.07 -2.30
N GLY A 245 -0.51 -24.89 -2.45
CA GLY A 245 -0.25 -24.28 -3.75
C GLY A 245 -1.05 -22.99 -4.02
N PRO A 246 -1.34 -22.62 -5.26
CA PRO A 246 -2.01 -21.37 -5.57
C PRO A 246 -3.39 -21.27 -4.91
N TYR A 247 -3.78 -20.04 -4.52
CA TYR A 247 -5.08 -19.75 -3.88
C TYR A 247 -6.30 -19.97 -4.82
N SER A 248 -6.05 -20.28 -6.07
CA SER A 248 -7.04 -20.45 -7.12
C SER A 248 -7.32 -21.93 -7.35
N ARG A 249 -8.59 -22.31 -7.18
CA ARG A 249 -9.18 -23.60 -7.60
C ARG A 249 -10.56 -23.33 -8.17
N GLU A 250 -10.87 -23.98 -9.28
CA GLU A 250 -12.21 -23.95 -9.84
C GLU A 250 -13.25 -24.36 -8.78
N GLY A 251 -14.30 -23.57 -8.63
CA GLY A 251 -15.35 -23.77 -7.63
C GLY A 251 -15.03 -23.36 -6.19
N THR A 252 -13.86 -22.76 -5.90
CA THR A 252 -13.54 -22.27 -4.55
C THR A 252 -14.51 -21.20 -4.09
N ARG A 253 -14.89 -20.28 -4.98
CA ARG A 253 -15.89 -19.24 -4.72
C ARG A 253 -17.23 -19.84 -4.32
N ASP A 254 -17.74 -20.77 -5.10
CA ASP A 254 -19.03 -21.41 -4.88
C ASP A 254 -19.07 -22.15 -3.52
N ARG A 255 -17.99 -22.83 -3.17
CA ARG A 255 -17.88 -23.53 -1.87
C ARG A 255 -17.95 -22.56 -0.71
N ILE A 256 -17.19 -21.44 -0.77
CA ILE A 256 -17.23 -20.42 0.28
C ILE A 256 -18.61 -19.77 0.35
N GLU A 257 -19.22 -19.48 -0.81
CA GLU A 257 -20.56 -18.88 -0.87
C GLU A 257 -21.65 -19.82 -0.33
N ASN A 258 -21.49 -21.11 -0.51
CA ASN A 258 -22.40 -22.13 0.03
C ASN A 258 -22.13 -22.47 1.51
N GLY A 259 -21.07 -21.88 2.13
CA GLY A 259 -20.70 -22.15 3.51
C GLY A 259 -20.00 -23.49 3.72
N ASP A 260 -19.45 -24.08 2.65
CA ASP A 260 -18.68 -25.32 2.68
C ASP A 260 -17.25 -25.04 3.19
N ILE A 261 -17.19 -24.64 4.46
CA ILE A 261 -15.98 -24.27 5.17
C ILE A 261 -15.90 -25.13 6.42
N ALA A 262 -14.81 -25.90 6.56
CA ALA A 262 -14.58 -26.75 7.71
C ALA A 262 -13.24 -26.44 8.35
N ALA A 263 -13.20 -26.36 9.66
CA ALA A 263 -11.97 -26.43 10.43
C ALA A 263 -11.42 -27.86 10.35
N LEU A 264 -10.14 -27.99 10.07
CA LEU A 264 -9.46 -29.28 10.01
C LEU A 264 -8.40 -29.33 11.10
N GLU A 265 -8.29 -30.46 11.79
CA GLU A 265 -7.20 -30.68 12.71
C GLU A 265 -5.83 -30.59 11.98
N PRO A 266 -4.83 -29.96 12.61
CA PRO A 266 -3.52 -29.87 12.01
C PRO A 266 -2.91 -31.27 11.86
N ARG A 267 -2.42 -31.60 10.66
CA ARG A 267 -1.80 -32.89 10.37
C ARG A 267 -0.56 -33.18 11.21
N PHE A 268 0.15 -32.13 11.58
CA PHE A 268 1.33 -32.19 12.41
C PHE A 268 1.15 -31.29 13.63
N LYS A 269 1.54 -31.77 14.78
CA LYS A 269 1.54 -30.96 16.01
C LYS A 269 2.63 -29.90 15.94
N ASP A 270 2.36 -28.79 16.57
CA ASP A 270 3.37 -27.77 16.82
C ASP A 270 4.47 -28.35 17.75
N ILE A 271 5.71 -27.93 17.55
CA ILE A 271 6.89 -28.37 18.32
C ILE A 271 7.27 -27.21 19.23
N ASP A 272 7.22 -27.42 20.53
CA ASP A 272 7.74 -26.47 21.52
C ASP A 272 9.19 -26.81 21.88
N ILE A 273 10.08 -25.84 21.68
CA ILE A 273 11.48 -25.93 22.09
C ILE A 273 11.77 -24.77 23.04
N GLY A 274 11.48 -24.98 24.32
CA GLY A 274 11.81 -24.01 25.36
C GLY A 274 11.07 -22.66 25.22
N GLY A 275 9.80 -22.70 24.82
CA GLY A 275 8.94 -21.53 24.60
C GLY A 275 8.97 -20.99 23.17
N ILE A 276 9.75 -21.60 22.27
CA ILE A 276 9.70 -21.33 20.83
C ILE A 276 8.80 -22.36 20.16
N VAL A 277 7.66 -21.93 19.67
CA VAL A 277 6.69 -22.79 18.97
C VAL A 277 7.00 -22.80 17.47
N LEU A 278 7.35 -23.97 16.96
CA LEU A 278 7.60 -24.20 15.53
C LEU A 278 6.43 -25.00 14.95
N ARG A 279 5.83 -24.45 13.90
CA ARG A 279 4.72 -25.10 13.18
C ARG A 279 5.22 -25.73 11.89
N PRO A 280 5.14 -27.08 11.76
CA PRO A 280 5.52 -27.75 10.52
C PRO A 280 4.55 -27.39 9.39
N LEU A 281 5.08 -26.80 8.31
CA LEU A 281 4.33 -26.52 7.09
C LEU A 281 4.83 -27.44 5.98
N PRO A 282 4.09 -28.52 5.62
CA PRO A 282 4.51 -29.44 4.56
C PRO A 282 4.53 -28.70 3.21
N LYS A 283 5.63 -28.86 2.46
CA LYS A 283 5.79 -28.29 1.12
C LYS A 283 4.98 -29.03 0.04
N GLU A 284 4.58 -30.24 0.31
CA GLU A 284 3.90 -31.11 -0.65
C GLU A 284 2.48 -31.43 -0.17
N ARG A 285 1.58 -31.46 -1.14
CA ARG A 285 0.21 -31.92 -0.93
C ARG A 285 0.26 -33.39 -0.54
N PRO A 286 -0.46 -33.86 0.50
CA PRO A 286 -0.68 -35.27 0.68
C PRO A 286 -1.38 -35.85 -0.55
N PRO A 287 -1.03 -37.06 -1.00
CA PRO A 287 -1.84 -37.78 -1.98
C PRO A 287 -3.27 -37.91 -1.45
N GLU A 288 -4.25 -37.68 -2.31
CA GLU A 288 -5.68 -37.84 -2.04
C GLU A 288 -5.99 -39.27 -1.61
#